data_ac150deb905173f784ad33888e17909d
#
_entry.id   ac150deb905173f784ad33888e17909d
#
_cell.length_a   1.000
_cell.length_b   1.000
_cell.length_c   1.000
_cell.angle_alpha   90.00
_cell.angle_beta   90.00
_cell.angle_gamma   90.00
#
_symmetry.space_group_name_H-M   'P 1'
#
loop_
_entity.id
_entity.type
_entity.pdbx_description
1 polymer ?
#
loop_
_entity_poly.entity_id
_entity_poly.type
_entity_poly.pdbx_seq_one_letter_code
_entity_poly.pdbx_strand_id
1 'polypeptide(L)'
;MFLTFLGGVETVTGSKTLVETEHGRVLVDCGLFQGASEIRARNWDALPMAPDSIDAVLLTHAHLDHCGYLPALVRDGFYGPIYCTPSTAELVKVVLRDSAHLQEEDAAWAKLKGFSRHAHPRALYEVNDAERAIALLQTVPFDTAFTPIPELEASFAPSGHILGSSVLTLRETGARKRTVVFSGDLGRPSHPLLVAPHPPVDADAVVIESTYGDRVHEDVASGMELLASAITRTVKRGGAVVIPAFAVDRTEVLLKAIKDLHDQQRIPRVPVYVDSPMATTTLGIYLAAIEHGDSEFRSEVMASGADILTVPDLHEARSPQESMALDHPGPKIIVSASGMATGGRVVHHLKAFLPDARN
;
A
#
# COMPACT_ATOMS: atom_id res chain seq x y z
N MET A 1 -24.59 -0.72 -17.51
CA MET A 1 -23.55 -1.02 -16.51
C MET A 1 -24.22 -1.43 -15.22
N PHE A 2 -23.80 -2.55 -14.61
CA PHE A 2 -24.21 -3.00 -13.27
C PHE A 2 -22.97 -3.10 -12.37
N LEU A 3 -23.12 -2.74 -11.09
CA LEU A 3 -22.07 -2.82 -10.09
C LEU A 3 -22.43 -3.85 -9.05
N THR A 4 -21.54 -4.81 -8.79
CA THR A 4 -21.68 -5.78 -7.71
C THR A 4 -20.48 -5.66 -6.77
N PHE A 5 -20.73 -5.24 -5.53
CA PHE A 5 -19.69 -5.09 -4.52
C PHE A 5 -19.36 -6.44 -3.88
N LEU A 6 -18.15 -6.92 -4.06
CA LEU A 6 -17.65 -8.20 -3.56
C LEU A 6 -16.79 -8.04 -2.30
N GLY A 7 -16.41 -6.81 -1.98
CA GLY A 7 -15.62 -6.43 -0.81
C GLY A 7 -15.53 -4.92 -0.68
N GLY A 8 -14.89 -4.43 0.39
CA GLY A 8 -14.83 -3.00 0.69
C GLY A 8 -16.16 -2.39 1.16
N VAL A 9 -17.20 -3.20 1.39
CA VAL A 9 -18.51 -2.76 1.92
C VAL A 9 -18.68 -3.29 3.33
N GLU A 10 -19.12 -2.43 4.24
CA GLU A 10 -19.17 -2.71 5.69
C GLU A 10 -17.82 -3.13 6.31
N THR A 11 -16.74 -2.93 5.57
CA THR A 11 -15.36 -3.18 5.99
C THR A 11 -14.41 -2.30 5.18
N VAL A 12 -13.28 -1.92 5.79
CA VAL A 12 -12.24 -1.08 5.18
C VAL A 12 -11.19 -1.90 4.41
N THR A 13 -11.50 -3.11 3.99
CA THR A 13 -10.51 -4.01 3.38
C THR A 13 -11.15 -4.96 2.38
N GLY A 14 -10.33 -5.54 1.49
CA GLY A 14 -10.78 -6.50 0.49
C GLY A 14 -11.53 -5.88 -0.68
N SER A 15 -11.15 -4.66 -1.08
CA SER A 15 -11.78 -3.92 -2.18
C SER A 15 -11.88 -4.76 -3.44
N LYS A 16 -13.11 -5.01 -3.89
CA LYS A 16 -13.46 -5.72 -5.12
C LYS A 16 -14.82 -5.26 -5.59
N THR A 17 -14.90 -4.66 -6.77
CA THR A 17 -16.19 -4.31 -7.40
C THR A 17 -16.24 -4.87 -8.79
N LEU A 18 -17.20 -5.77 -9.05
CA LEU A 18 -17.46 -6.27 -10.39
C LEU A 18 -18.32 -5.25 -11.14
N VAL A 19 -17.87 -4.88 -12.32
CA VAL A 19 -18.60 -4.02 -13.25
C VAL A 19 -18.99 -4.86 -14.47
N GLU A 20 -20.27 -4.99 -14.71
CA GLU A 20 -20.82 -5.76 -15.82
C GLU A 20 -21.49 -4.84 -16.84
N THR A 21 -21.16 -5.04 -18.09
CA THR A 21 -21.79 -4.40 -19.26
C THR A 21 -22.41 -5.45 -20.19
N GLU A 22 -23.02 -5.02 -21.29
CA GLU A 22 -23.50 -5.94 -22.32
C GLU A 22 -22.33 -6.62 -23.08
N HIS A 23 -21.09 -6.09 -22.95
CA HIS A 23 -19.92 -6.50 -23.73
C HIS A 23 -18.84 -7.20 -22.93
N GLY A 24 -19.00 -7.33 -21.63
CA GLY A 24 -18.02 -8.01 -20.76
C GLY A 24 -18.06 -7.56 -19.32
N ARG A 25 -17.07 -8.06 -18.56
CA ARG A 25 -16.93 -7.90 -17.12
C ARG A 25 -15.55 -7.39 -16.78
N VAL A 26 -15.47 -6.31 -16.01
CA VAL A 26 -14.22 -5.86 -15.43
C VAL A 26 -14.31 -5.86 -13.91
N LEU A 27 -13.20 -6.16 -13.25
CA LEU A 27 -13.09 -6.09 -11.80
C LEU A 27 -12.29 -4.83 -11.44
N VAL A 28 -12.88 -3.93 -10.66
CA VAL A 28 -12.17 -2.78 -10.08
C VAL A 28 -11.63 -3.20 -8.73
N ASP A 29 -10.32 -3.19 -8.61
CA ASP A 29 -9.53 -3.75 -7.53
C ASP A 29 -9.74 -5.25 -7.29
N CYS A 30 -8.78 -5.88 -6.64
CA CYS A 30 -8.82 -7.29 -6.26
C CYS A 30 -8.03 -7.50 -4.96
N GLY A 31 -8.56 -6.96 -3.86
CA GLY A 31 -7.86 -6.86 -2.59
C GLY A 31 -8.04 -8.04 -1.66
N LEU A 32 -7.11 -8.19 -0.71
CA LEU A 32 -7.23 -9.12 0.40
C LEU A 32 -8.09 -8.54 1.52
N PHE A 33 -8.93 -9.37 2.13
CA PHE A 33 -9.52 -9.08 3.42
C PHE A 33 -8.45 -9.20 4.50
N GLN A 34 -8.28 -8.16 5.30
CA GLN A 34 -7.29 -8.04 6.36
C GLN A 34 -7.97 -7.79 7.72
N GLY A 35 -7.21 -7.83 8.83
CA GLY A 35 -7.73 -7.56 10.17
C GLY A 35 -8.18 -8.79 10.93
N ALA A 36 -9.40 -8.80 11.50
CA ALA A 36 -9.93 -9.88 12.32
C ALA A 36 -10.01 -11.22 11.58
N SER A 37 -9.94 -12.33 12.34
CA SER A 37 -9.91 -13.69 11.78
C SER A 37 -11.12 -14.00 10.91
N GLU A 38 -12.29 -13.51 11.31
CA GLU A 38 -13.58 -13.70 10.63
C GLU A 38 -13.59 -12.98 9.26
N ILE A 39 -12.98 -11.79 9.20
CA ILE A 39 -12.85 -11.03 7.95
C ILE A 39 -11.82 -11.71 7.03
N ARG A 40 -10.67 -12.10 7.58
CA ARG A 40 -9.62 -12.81 6.81
C ARG A 40 -10.08 -14.16 6.26
N ALA A 41 -11.02 -14.84 6.95
CA ALA A 41 -11.59 -16.09 6.48
C ALA A 41 -12.28 -15.95 5.11
N ARG A 42 -12.84 -14.77 4.80
CA ARG A 42 -13.49 -14.48 3.51
C ARG A 42 -12.53 -14.56 2.31
N ASN A 43 -11.21 -14.54 2.52
CA ASN A 43 -10.23 -14.77 1.44
C ASN A 43 -10.25 -16.22 0.92
N TRP A 44 -10.85 -17.15 1.66
CA TRP A 44 -10.98 -18.55 1.29
C TRP A 44 -12.33 -18.90 0.65
N ASP A 45 -13.26 -17.94 0.62
CA ASP A 45 -14.55 -18.10 -0.02
C ASP A 45 -14.39 -18.02 -1.55
N ALA A 46 -15.13 -18.84 -2.27
CA ALA A 46 -15.17 -18.77 -3.72
C ALA A 46 -15.82 -17.44 -4.18
N LEU A 47 -15.28 -16.87 -5.25
CA LEU A 47 -15.96 -15.76 -5.90
C LEU A 47 -17.32 -16.21 -6.46
N PRO A 48 -18.33 -15.33 -6.48
CA PRO A 48 -19.67 -15.68 -6.98
C PRO A 48 -19.72 -15.87 -8.51
N MET A 49 -18.60 -15.68 -9.22
CA MET A 49 -18.45 -15.93 -10.65
C MET A 49 -17.14 -16.69 -10.89
N ALA A 50 -17.06 -17.36 -12.03
CA ALA A 50 -15.84 -18.01 -12.47
C ALA A 50 -14.77 -16.94 -12.82
N PRO A 51 -13.52 -17.06 -12.32
CA PRO A 51 -12.46 -16.07 -12.59
C PRO A 51 -12.15 -15.87 -14.08
N ASP A 52 -12.28 -16.92 -14.90
CA ASP A 52 -12.10 -16.86 -16.36
C ASP A 52 -13.23 -16.10 -17.09
N SER A 53 -14.32 -15.76 -16.40
CA SER A 53 -15.39 -14.92 -16.95
C SER A 53 -15.14 -13.42 -16.75
N ILE A 54 -14.03 -13.03 -16.09
CA ILE A 54 -13.59 -11.64 -15.92
C ILE A 54 -12.64 -11.32 -17.07
N ASP A 55 -12.95 -10.29 -17.86
CA ASP A 55 -12.16 -9.93 -19.03
C ASP A 55 -10.92 -9.11 -18.67
N ALA A 56 -11.00 -8.24 -17.65
CA ALA A 56 -9.90 -7.42 -17.18
C ALA A 56 -10.03 -7.05 -15.69
N VAL A 57 -8.88 -6.71 -15.06
CA VAL A 57 -8.83 -6.05 -13.77
C VAL A 57 -8.32 -4.63 -13.96
N LEU A 58 -8.93 -3.66 -13.28
CA LEU A 58 -8.53 -2.25 -13.25
C LEU A 58 -8.12 -1.92 -11.82
N LEU A 59 -6.83 -1.70 -11.60
CA LEU A 59 -6.27 -1.56 -10.28
C LEU A 59 -6.02 -0.09 -9.94
N THR A 60 -6.61 0.38 -8.84
CA THR A 60 -6.49 1.78 -8.42
C THR A 60 -5.13 2.07 -7.79
N HIS A 61 -4.60 1.17 -6.96
CA HIS A 61 -3.30 1.32 -6.31
C HIS A 61 -2.77 0.01 -5.70
N ALA A 62 -1.57 0.06 -5.11
CA ALA A 62 -0.80 -1.12 -4.76
C ALA A 62 -0.96 -1.61 -3.30
N HIS A 63 -1.88 -1.09 -2.49
CA HIS A 63 -2.12 -1.64 -1.16
C HIS A 63 -2.73 -3.05 -1.24
N LEU A 64 -2.41 -3.92 -0.28
CA LEU A 64 -2.84 -5.33 -0.27
C LEU A 64 -4.35 -5.51 -0.26
N ASP A 65 -5.09 -4.61 0.35
CA ASP A 65 -6.55 -4.62 0.37
C ASP A 65 -7.18 -4.15 -0.95
N HIS A 66 -6.35 -3.76 -1.95
CA HIS A 66 -6.75 -3.45 -3.32
C HIS A 66 -6.13 -4.38 -4.36
N CYS A 67 -4.92 -4.92 -4.14
CA CYS A 67 -4.23 -5.78 -5.12
C CYS A 67 -3.94 -7.20 -4.63
N GLY A 68 -3.98 -7.44 -3.32
CA GLY A 68 -3.37 -8.63 -2.72
C GLY A 68 -4.09 -9.96 -3.01
N TYR A 69 -5.29 -9.97 -3.59
CA TYR A 69 -5.98 -11.20 -4.00
C TYR A 69 -5.70 -11.57 -5.47
N LEU A 70 -5.00 -10.74 -6.24
CA LEU A 70 -4.66 -10.99 -7.64
C LEU A 70 -3.97 -12.36 -7.87
N PRO A 71 -3.00 -12.80 -7.05
CA PRO A 71 -2.38 -14.12 -7.26
C PRO A 71 -3.38 -15.26 -7.09
N ALA A 72 -4.30 -15.18 -6.14
CA ALA A 72 -5.35 -16.18 -5.97
C ALA A 72 -6.32 -16.18 -7.15
N LEU A 73 -6.72 -15.00 -7.63
CA LEU A 73 -7.58 -14.85 -8.81
C LEU A 73 -6.96 -15.52 -10.05
N VAL A 74 -5.66 -15.29 -10.28
CA VAL A 74 -4.91 -15.88 -11.42
C VAL A 74 -4.73 -17.39 -11.25
N ARG A 75 -4.41 -17.87 -10.03
CA ARG A 75 -4.37 -19.30 -9.74
C ARG A 75 -5.67 -19.98 -10.06
N ASP A 76 -6.79 -19.33 -9.76
CA ASP A 76 -8.14 -19.88 -9.88
C ASP A 76 -8.72 -19.72 -11.30
N GLY A 77 -7.93 -19.18 -12.27
CA GLY A 77 -8.25 -19.24 -13.70
C GLY A 77 -8.38 -17.90 -14.43
N PHE A 78 -8.17 -16.76 -13.77
CA PHE A 78 -8.09 -15.48 -14.46
C PHE A 78 -6.84 -15.41 -15.34
N TYR A 79 -6.99 -14.91 -16.57
CA TYR A 79 -5.89 -14.76 -17.54
C TYR A 79 -5.93 -13.44 -18.32
N GLY A 80 -6.87 -12.55 -18.02
CA GLY A 80 -7.01 -11.24 -18.64
C GLY A 80 -5.93 -10.24 -18.20
N PRO A 81 -5.85 -9.08 -18.84
CA PRO A 81 -4.93 -8.02 -18.44
C PRO A 81 -5.31 -7.40 -17.10
N ILE A 82 -4.30 -6.95 -16.35
CA ILE A 82 -4.43 -6.15 -15.13
C ILE A 82 -3.89 -4.76 -15.43
N TYR A 83 -4.79 -3.80 -15.64
CA TYR A 83 -4.43 -2.43 -15.96
C TYR A 83 -4.19 -1.61 -14.69
N CYS A 84 -3.12 -0.85 -14.66
CA CYS A 84 -2.77 0.08 -13.58
C CYS A 84 -1.83 1.18 -14.10
N THR A 85 -1.52 2.16 -13.27
CA THR A 85 -0.50 3.16 -13.60
C THR A 85 0.91 2.55 -13.56
N PRO A 86 1.93 3.17 -14.24
CA PRO A 86 3.29 2.65 -14.23
C PRO A 86 3.86 2.49 -12.81
N SER A 87 3.71 3.51 -11.96
CA SER A 87 4.24 3.48 -10.58
C SER A 87 3.50 2.46 -9.72
N THR A 88 2.17 2.30 -9.89
CA THR A 88 1.41 1.21 -9.24
C THR A 88 1.94 -0.16 -9.65
N ALA A 89 2.27 -0.38 -10.94
CA ALA A 89 2.81 -1.66 -11.40
C ALA A 89 4.12 -2.01 -10.69
N GLU A 90 5.05 -1.04 -10.52
CA GLU A 90 6.30 -1.29 -9.82
C GLU A 90 6.08 -1.64 -8.34
N LEU A 91 5.17 -0.94 -7.66
CA LEU A 91 4.83 -1.22 -6.26
C LEU A 91 4.12 -2.57 -6.10
N VAL A 92 3.19 -2.93 -7.00
CA VAL A 92 2.47 -4.22 -6.99
C VAL A 92 3.45 -5.39 -7.06
N LYS A 93 4.51 -5.31 -7.90
CA LYS A 93 5.55 -6.35 -7.99
C LYS A 93 6.21 -6.63 -6.64
N VAL A 94 6.51 -5.57 -5.89
CA VAL A 94 7.13 -5.68 -4.56
C VAL A 94 6.13 -6.24 -3.55
N VAL A 95 4.94 -5.66 -3.50
CA VAL A 95 3.91 -6.00 -2.53
C VAL A 95 3.42 -7.45 -2.68
N LEU A 96 3.18 -7.92 -3.92
CA LEU A 96 2.72 -9.29 -4.13
C LEU A 96 3.78 -10.34 -3.84
N ARG A 97 5.06 -10.08 -4.19
CA ARG A 97 6.17 -10.98 -3.86
C ARG A 97 6.37 -11.12 -2.35
N ASP A 98 6.40 -10.00 -1.65
CA ASP A 98 6.53 -9.98 -0.19
C ASP A 98 5.36 -10.70 0.49
N SER A 99 4.13 -10.40 0.07
CA SER A 99 2.93 -11.04 0.59
C SER A 99 2.92 -12.56 0.36
N ALA A 100 3.30 -13.03 -0.82
CA ALA A 100 3.37 -14.45 -1.13
C ALA A 100 4.42 -15.15 -0.26
N HIS A 101 5.62 -14.57 -0.16
CA HIS A 101 6.70 -15.09 0.67
C HIS A 101 6.29 -15.21 2.15
N LEU A 102 5.69 -14.17 2.72
CA LEU A 102 5.20 -14.19 4.09
C LEU A 102 4.13 -15.26 4.32
N GLN A 103 3.22 -15.47 3.37
CA GLN A 103 2.18 -16.50 3.48
C GLN A 103 2.77 -17.92 3.41
N GLU A 104 3.79 -18.14 2.57
CA GLU A 104 4.50 -19.44 2.52
C GLU A 104 5.27 -19.70 3.83
N GLU A 105 5.96 -18.69 4.37
CA GLU A 105 6.65 -18.80 5.66
C GLU A 105 5.68 -19.07 6.80
N ASP A 106 4.55 -18.35 6.87
CA ASP A 106 3.53 -18.54 7.90
C ASP A 106 2.93 -19.96 7.83
N ALA A 107 2.64 -20.47 6.63
CA ALA A 107 2.13 -21.82 6.45
C ALA A 107 3.17 -22.90 6.86
N ALA A 108 4.43 -22.71 6.49
CA ALA A 108 5.53 -23.60 6.87
C ALA A 108 5.76 -23.59 8.38
N TRP A 109 5.74 -22.41 9.00
CA TRP A 109 5.89 -22.24 10.45
C TRP A 109 4.72 -22.86 11.22
N ALA A 110 3.48 -22.65 10.77
CA ALA A 110 2.28 -23.24 11.36
C ALA A 110 2.32 -24.77 11.30
N LYS A 111 2.81 -25.33 10.20
CA LYS A 111 3.02 -26.78 10.04
C LYS A 111 4.10 -27.31 10.99
N LEU A 112 5.23 -26.60 11.09
CA LEU A 112 6.38 -27.01 11.95
C LEU A 112 6.00 -26.99 13.44
N LYS A 113 5.29 -25.97 13.87
CA LYS A 113 4.94 -25.75 15.32
C LYS A 113 3.64 -26.42 15.74
N GLY A 114 2.81 -26.88 14.81
CA GLY A 114 1.57 -27.60 15.10
C GLY A 114 0.49 -26.78 15.80
N PHE A 115 0.54 -25.44 15.74
CA PHE A 115 -0.45 -24.58 16.39
C PHE A 115 -1.66 -24.23 15.51
N SER A 116 -1.66 -24.64 14.25
CA SER A 116 -2.77 -24.39 13.34
C SER A 116 -4.01 -25.18 13.73
N ARG A 117 -5.19 -24.55 13.60
CA ARG A 117 -6.48 -25.25 13.71
C ARG A 117 -6.74 -26.18 12.52
N HIS A 118 -5.98 -26.02 11.42
CA HIS A 118 -6.09 -26.83 10.21
C HIS A 118 -5.04 -27.93 10.21
N ALA A 119 -5.45 -29.16 9.85
CA ALA A 119 -4.53 -30.30 9.75
C ALA A 119 -3.39 -30.07 8.71
N HIS A 120 -3.70 -29.28 7.68
CA HIS A 120 -2.76 -28.94 6.61
C HIS A 120 -2.78 -27.40 6.38
N PRO A 121 -2.01 -26.63 7.18
CA PRO A 121 -1.87 -25.21 6.94
C PRO A 121 -1.25 -24.99 5.56
N ARG A 122 -1.82 -24.05 4.79
CA ARG A 122 -1.36 -23.71 3.44
C ARG A 122 -1.42 -22.20 3.24
N ALA A 123 -0.54 -21.68 2.40
CA ALA A 123 -0.64 -20.31 1.89
C ALA A 123 -1.92 -20.15 1.06
N LEU A 124 -2.51 -18.97 1.07
CA LEU A 124 -3.64 -18.64 0.18
C LEU A 124 -3.18 -18.68 -1.28
N TYR A 125 -1.97 -18.24 -1.55
CA TYR A 125 -1.25 -18.33 -2.83
C TYR A 125 0.26 -18.38 -2.57
N GLU A 126 1.01 -18.83 -3.56
CA GLU A 126 2.45 -19.01 -3.51
C GLU A 126 3.18 -17.95 -4.36
N VAL A 127 4.51 -17.85 -4.22
CA VAL A 127 5.34 -16.91 -5.01
C VAL A 127 5.14 -17.09 -6.51
N ASN A 128 4.98 -18.34 -6.99
CA ASN A 128 4.72 -18.59 -8.41
C ASN A 128 3.37 -18.00 -8.89
N ASP A 129 2.35 -17.98 -8.05
CA ASP A 129 1.05 -17.36 -8.37
C ASP A 129 1.19 -15.84 -8.45
N ALA A 130 2.00 -15.24 -7.56
CA ALA A 130 2.32 -13.82 -7.59
C ALA A 130 3.06 -13.44 -8.90
N GLU A 131 4.06 -14.22 -9.32
CA GLU A 131 4.78 -13.97 -10.58
C GLU A 131 3.85 -14.09 -11.80
N ARG A 132 2.92 -15.03 -11.79
CA ARG A 132 1.92 -15.16 -12.85
C ARG A 132 0.98 -13.94 -12.90
N ALA A 133 0.55 -13.42 -11.75
CA ALA A 133 -0.27 -12.20 -11.69
C ALA A 133 0.52 -10.98 -12.15
N ILE A 134 1.78 -10.84 -11.74
CA ILE A 134 2.68 -9.77 -12.16
C ILE A 134 2.89 -9.76 -13.69
N ALA A 135 2.96 -10.94 -14.32
CA ALA A 135 3.11 -11.06 -15.77
C ALA A 135 1.90 -10.55 -16.56
N LEU A 136 0.73 -10.39 -15.94
CA LEU A 136 -0.49 -9.86 -16.56
C LEU A 136 -0.63 -8.34 -16.41
N LEU A 137 0.27 -7.65 -15.69
CA LEU A 137 0.23 -6.20 -15.52
C LEU A 137 0.44 -5.49 -16.86
N GLN A 138 -0.45 -4.52 -17.14
CA GLN A 138 -0.36 -3.62 -18.26
C GLN A 138 -0.46 -2.18 -17.77
N THR A 139 0.52 -1.36 -18.10
CA THR A 139 0.59 0.01 -17.61
C THR A 139 -0.11 0.99 -18.53
N VAL A 140 -0.89 1.90 -17.94
CA VAL A 140 -1.54 3.02 -18.63
C VAL A 140 -1.18 4.30 -17.86
N PRO A 141 -0.59 5.31 -18.55
CA PRO A 141 -0.29 6.59 -17.93
C PRO A 141 -1.56 7.31 -17.46
N PHE A 142 -1.40 8.20 -16.47
CA PHE A 142 -2.49 9.08 -16.07
C PHE A 142 -3.05 9.88 -17.24
N ASP A 143 -4.33 10.23 -17.14
CA ASP A 143 -5.08 11.04 -18.12
C ASP A 143 -5.09 10.47 -19.55
N THR A 144 -4.76 9.17 -19.69
CA THR A 144 -4.78 8.44 -20.95
C THR A 144 -6.01 7.53 -20.99
N ALA A 145 -6.87 7.73 -21.98
CA ALA A 145 -8.03 6.87 -22.19
C ALA A 145 -7.61 5.53 -22.82
N PHE A 146 -8.20 4.43 -22.34
CA PHE A 146 -8.03 3.09 -22.90
C PHE A 146 -9.34 2.31 -22.86
N THR A 147 -9.41 1.20 -23.56
CA THR A 147 -10.64 0.40 -23.71
C THR A 147 -10.39 -1.01 -23.17
N PRO A 148 -10.67 -1.29 -21.88
CA PRO A 148 -10.46 -2.62 -21.30
C PRO A 148 -11.35 -3.72 -21.89
N ILE A 149 -12.57 -3.37 -22.28
CA ILE A 149 -13.53 -4.22 -22.99
C ILE A 149 -14.30 -3.36 -24.02
N PRO A 150 -14.93 -3.95 -25.04
CA PRO A 150 -15.70 -3.18 -26.03
C PRO A 150 -16.73 -2.24 -25.37
N GLU A 151 -16.86 -1.04 -25.92
CA GLU A 151 -17.78 0.01 -25.48
C GLU A 151 -17.62 0.47 -24.02
N LEU A 152 -16.50 0.15 -23.35
CA LEU A 152 -16.12 0.68 -22.04
C LEU A 152 -14.76 1.39 -22.15
N GLU A 153 -14.77 2.69 -22.02
CA GLU A 153 -13.56 3.52 -21.89
C GLU A 153 -13.19 3.68 -20.40
N ALA A 154 -11.92 3.61 -20.12
CA ALA A 154 -11.38 3.81 -18.77
C ALA A 154 -10.24 4.84 -18.80
N SER A 155 -10.04 5.56 -17.70
CA SER A 155 -8.88 6.42 -17.47
C SER A 155 -8.54 6.52 -16.00
N PHE A 156 -7.25 6.69 -15.71
CA PHE A 156 -6.71 6.93 -14.37
C PHE A 156 -6.35 8.40 -14.20
N ALA A 157 -6.67 8.99 -13.05
CA ALA A 157 -6.22 10.31 -12.65
C ALA A 157 -5.60 10.23 -11.24
N PRO A 158 -4.60 11.06 -10.87
CA PRO A 158 -3.96 10.98 -9.56
C PRO A 158 -4.93 11.07 -8.39
N SER A 159 -4.86 10.15 -7.44
CA SER A 159 -5.60 10.21 -6.17
C SER A 159 -4.75 10.74 -5.01
N GLY A 160 -3.43 10.84 -5.17
CA GLY A 160 -2.51 11.42 -4.19
C GLY A 160 -2.40 10.65 -2.86
N HIS A 161 -2.81 9.36 -2.85
CA HIS A 161 -2.79 8.52 -1.66
C HIS A 161 -1.42 7.86 -1.45
N ILE A 162 -0.94 7.13 -2.44
CA ILE A 162 0.43 6.59 -2.53
C ILE A 162 0.94 6.81 -3.97
N LEU A 163 2.22 6.62 -4.20
CA LEU A 163 2.80 6.73 -5.55
C LEU A 163 2.04 5.81 -6.53
N GLY A 164 1.62 6.33 -7.66
CA GLY A 164 0.83 5.63 -8.67
C GLY A 164 -0.67 5.51 -8.40
N SER A 165 -1.15 5.91 -7.22
CA SER A 165 -2.55 5.76 -6.85
C SER A 165 -3.49 6.61 -7.69
N SER A 166 -4.65 6.06 -8.03
CA SER A 166 -5.55 6.66 -9.02
C SER A 166 -7.01 6.67 -8.60
N VAL A 167 -7.68 7.73 -9.04
CA VAL A 167 -9.14 7.77 -9.27
C VAL A 167 -9.39 7.16 -10.64
N LEU A 168 -10.24 6.16 -10.71
CA LEU A 168 -10.61 5.48 -11.95
C LEU A 168 -11.95 6.01 -12.48
N THR A 169 -11.98 6.49 -13.71
CA THR A 169 -13.21 6.83 -14.42
C THR A 169 -13.54 5.74 -15.44
N LEU A 170 -14.77 5.22 -15.39
CA LEU A 170 -15.33 4.30 -16.37
C LEU A 170 -16.47 4.96 -17.12
N ARG A 171 -16.43 4.92 -18.44
CA ARG A 171 -17.45 5.52 -19.32
C ARG A 171 -17.94 4.52 -20.37
N GLU A 172 -19.24 4.22 -20.37
CA GLU A 172 -19.87 3.51 -21.49
C GLU A 172 -19.92 4.43 -22.72
N THR A 173 -19.42 3.95 -23.85
CA THR A 173 -19.36 4.71 -25.12
C THR A 173 -20.47 4.31 -26.10
N GLY A 174 -21.24 3.25 -25.80
CA GLY A 174 -22.35 2.75 -26.60
C GLY A 174 -23.63 3.60 -26.58
N ALA A 175 -24.77 2.98 -26.84
CA ALA A 175 -26.05 3.67 -26.91
C ALA A 175 -26.50 4.31 -25.56
N ARG A 176 -26.11 3.71 -24.44
CA ARG A 176 -26.34 4.26 -23.09
C ARG A 176 -25.01 4.81 -22.58
N LYS A 177 -24.86 6.11 -22.57
CA LYS A 177 -23.67 6.78 -22.03
C LYS A 177 -23.82 6.90 -20.51
N ARG A 178 -23.06 6.14 -19.77
CA ARG A 178 -22.98 6.21 -18.30
C ARG A 178 -21.53 6.38 -17.88
N THR A 179 -21.31 7.26 -16.93
CA THR A 179 -20.00 7.49 -16.33
C THR A 179 -20.05 7.11 -14.86
N VAL A 180 -19.12 6.26 -14.43
CA VAL A 180 -18.93 5.89 -13.03
C VAL A 180 -17.50 6.23 -12.62
N VAL A 181 -17.33 6.86 -11.46
CA VAL A 181 -16.02 7.18 -10.89
C VAL A 181 -15.80 6.33 -9.64
N PHE A 182 -14.63 5.71 -9.55
CA PHE A 182 -14.15 5.01 -8.37
C PHE A 182 -13.02 5.81 -7.76
N SER A 183 -13.14 6.21 -6.51
CA SER A 183 -12.12 7.04 -5.85
C SER A 183 -10.80 6.28 -5.64
N GLY A 184 -10.82 4.95 -5.57
CA GLY A 184 -9.75 4.24 -4.86
C GLY A 184 -9.64 4.80 -3.45
N ASP A 185 -8.46 4.74 -2.87
CA ASP A 185 -8.16 5.49 -1.65
C ASP A 185 -7.71 6.91 -2.00
N LEU A 186 -8.24 7.89 -1.28
CA LEU A 186 -7.96 9.30 -1.52
C LEU A 186 -6.83 9.80 -0.62
N GLY A 187 -5.88 10.47 -1.22
CA GLY A 187 -4.84 11.18 -0.52
C GLY A 187 -5.32 12.50 0.09
N ARG A 188 -4.48 13.08 0.93
CA ARG A 188 -4.75 14.40 1.52
C ARG A 188 -4.22 15.50 0.60
N PRO A 189 -4.92 16.64 0.46
CA PRO A 189 -4.39 17.81 -0.25
C PRO A 189 -3.05 18.31 0.32
N SER A 190 -2.79 18.01 1.61
CA SER A 190 -1.56 18.36 2.33
C SER A 190 -0.52 17.22 2.35
N HIS A 191 -0.59 16.24 1.44
CA HIS A 191 0.41 15.17 1.38
C HIS A 191 1.81 15.77 1.17
N PRO A 192 2.84 15.38 1.97
CA PRO A 192 4.14 16.06 1.92
C PRO A 192 4.96 15.77 0.66
N LEU A 193 4.65 14.69 -0.05
CA LEU A 193 5.40 14.26 -1.24
C LEU A 193 4.56 14.38 -2.52
N LEU A 194 3.31 13.91 -2.49
CA LEU A 194 2.47 13.72 -3.68
C LEU A 194 1.53 14.91 -3.92
N VAL A 195 1.13 15.09 -5.16
CA VAL A 195 0.10 16.07 -5.54
C VAL A 195 -1.26 15.73 -4.90
N ALA A 196 -2.11 16.74 -4.74
CA ALA A 196 -3.47 16.54 -4.27
C ALA A 196 -4.28 15.66 -5.24
N PRO A 197 -5.34 14.98 -4.76
CA PRO A 197 -6.28 14.29 -5.65
C PRO A 197 -6.79 15.22 -6.75
N HIS A 198 -6.83 14.73 -7.99
CA HIS A 198 -7.46 15.47 -9.07
C HIS A 198 -8.97 15.60 -8.83
N PRO A 199 -9.59 16.74 -9.17
CA PRO A 199 -11.03 16.89 -9.09
C PRO A 199 -11.73 15.80 -9.90
N PRO A 200 -12.83 15.21 -9.39
CA PRO A 200 -13.60 14.23 -10.15
C PRO A 200 -14.25 14.87 -11.36
N VAL A 201 -14.43 14.08 -12.42
CA VAL A 201 -15.26 14.47 -13.58
C VAL A 201 -16.74 14.33 -13.26
N ASP A 202 -17.59 14.97 -14.06
CA ASP A 202 -19.04 14.76 -13.97
C ASP A 202 -19.37 13.29 -14.22
N ALA A 203 -20.12 12.68 -13.30
CA ALA A 203 -20.43 11.25 -13.31
C ALA A 203 -21.90 10.98 -12.94
N ASP A 204 -22.47 9.90 -13.49
CA ASP A 204 -23.80 9.40 -13.11
C ASP A 204 -23.78 8.74 -11.74
N ALA A 205 -22.64 8.14 -11.35
CA ALA A 205 -22.44 7.53 -10.05
C ALA A 205 -20.97 7.65 -9.60
N VAL A 206 -20.78 7.72 -8.27
CA VAL A 206 -19.47 7.73 -7.62
C VAL A 206 -19.42 6.64 -6.58
N VAL A 207 -18.39 5.79 -6.66
CA VAL A 207 -18.02 4.82 -5.63
C VAL A 207 -16.84 5.44 -4.87
N ILE A 208 -17.08 5.82 -3.62
CA ILE A 208 -16.11 6.58 -2.81
C ILE A 208 -15.78 5.84 -1.53
N GLU A 209 -14.49 5.83 -1.17
CA GLU A 209 -14.03 5.35 0.13
C GLU A 209 -14.61 6.19 1.27
N SER A 210 -14.75 5.57 2.44
CA SER A 210 -15.26 6.26 3.63
C SER A 210 -14.57 5.81 4.92
N THR A 211 -13.32 5.40 4.84
CA THR A 211 -12.50 4.86 5.93
C THR A 211 -12.49 5.77 7.15
N TYR A 212 -12.37 7.06 6.93
CA TYR A 212 -12.42 8.09 7.97
C TYR A 212 -13.55 9.11 7.73
N GLY A 213 -14.61 8.68 7.06
CA GLY A 213 -15.73 9.56 6.70
C GLY A 213 -16.51 10.14 7.89
N ASP A 214 -16.30 9.58 9.08
CA ASP A 214 -16.97 9.97 10.33
C ASP A 214 -16.15 10.91 11.24
N ARG A 215 -14.93 11.33 10.82
CA ARG A 215 -14.03 12.10 11.69
C ARG A 215 -13.18 13.13 10.96
N VAL A 216 -12.76 14.14 11.70
CA VAL A 216 -11.76 15.11 11.26
C VAL A 216 -10.40 14.69 11.80
N HIS A 217 -9.40 14.66 10.92
CA HIS A 217 -8.02 14.36 11.31
C HIS A 217 -7.40 15.52 12.08
N GLU A 218 -6.44 15.17 12.96
CA GLU A 218 -5.62 16.16 13.65
C GLU A 218 -4.78 16.98 12.65
N ASP A 219 -4.42 18.19 13.05
CA ASP A 219 -3.57 19.07 12.27
C ASP A 219 -2.15 18.50 12.14
N VAL A 220 -1.59 18.60 10.92
CA VAL A 220 -0.25 18.08 10.60
C VAL A 220 0.84 18.74 11.46
N ALA A 221 0.73 20.04 11.75
CA ALA A 221 1.72 20.75 12.56
C ALA A 221 1.75 20.20 13.99
N SER A 222 0.59 19.91 14.58
CA SER A 222 0.47 19.26 15.91
C SER A 222 1.12 17.88 15.91
N GLY A 223 0.93 17.09 14.84
CA GLY A 223 1.59 15.78 14.68
C GLY A 223 3.12 15.87 14.64
N MET A 224 3.66 16.86 13.94
CA MET A 224 5.11 17.13 13.87
C MET A 224 5.69 17.53 15.23
N GLU A 225 4.99 18.36 16.02
CA GLU A 225 5.39 18.70 17.40
C GLU A 225 5.43 17.47 18.32
N LEU A 226 4.41 16.61 18.23
CA LEU A 226 4.35 15.37 19.00
C LEU A 226 5.52 14.43 18.64
N LEU A 227 5.81 14.27 17.34
CA LEU A 227 6.92 13.45 16.86
C LEU A 227 8.26 13.99 17.38
N ALA A 228 8.51 15.29 17.23
CA ALA A 228 9.75 15.95 17.68
C ALA A 228 9.92 15.81 19.20
N SER A 229 8.85 16.00 19.96
CA SER A 229 8.85 15.87 21.41
C SER A 229 9.12 14.42 21.85
N ALA A 230 8.48 13.44 21.20
CA ALA A 230 8.67 12.01 21.50
C ALA A 230 10.13 11.59 21.26
N ILE A 231 10.68 11.92 20.08
CA ILE A 231 12.07 11.63 19.74
C ILE A 231 13.03 12.28 20.75
N THR A 232 12.90 13.59 20.97
CA THR A 232 13.81 14.34 21.83
C THR A 232 13.79 13.80 23.28
N ARG A 233 12.61 13.55 23.82
CA ARG A 233 12.42 13.05 25.17
C ARG A 233 13.00 11.64 25.35
N THR A 234 12.79 10.76 24.38
CA THR A 234 13.29 9.38 24.40
C THR A 234 14.80 9.32 24.26
N VAL A 235 15.36 10.06 23.30
CA VAL A 235 16.81 10.15 23.10
C VAL A 235 17.53 10.71 24.35
N LYS A 236 16.97 11.74 25.01
CA LYS A 236 17.53 12.28 26.26
C LYS A 236 17.61 11.26 27.39
N ARG A 237 16.72 10.27 27.40
CA ARG A 237 16.75 9.16 28.36
C ARG A 237 17.72 8.03 27.96
N GLY A 238 18.37 8.14 26.79
CA GLY A 238 19.22 7.10 26.21
C GLY A 238 18.43 5.95 25.58
N GLY A 239 17.16 6.16 25.24
CA GLY A 239 16.25 5.17 24.69
C GLY A 239 16.19 5.17 23.16
N ALA A 240 15.55 4.14 22.60
CA ALA A 240 15.25 4.00 21.19
C ALA A 240 13.78 4.37 20.91
N VAL A 241 13.53 5.01 19.76
CA VAL A 241 12.18 5.28 19.25
C VAL A 241 11.85 4.25 18.19
N VAL A 242 10.84 3.43 18.40
CA VAL A 242 10.33 2.47 17.41
C VAL A 242 9.04 3.00 16.81
N ILE A 243 9.02 3.14 15.48
CA ILE A 243 7.87 3.68 14.74
C ILE A 243 7.33 2.59 13.82
N PRO A 244 6.18 1.98 14.14
CA PRO A 244 5.48 1.12 13.21
C PRO A 244 5.02 1.92 11.98
N ALA A 245 5.36 1.47 10.78
CA ALA A 245 4.98 2.14 9.54
C ALA A 245 4.57 1.13 8.47
N PHE A 246 3.63 1.52 7.59
CA PHE A 246 3.43 0.79 6.34
C PHE A 246 4.68 0.97 5.48
N ALA A 247 5.05 -0.11 4.78
CA ALA A 247 6.26 -0.11 3.95
C ALA A 247 6.12 0.77 2.71
N VAL A 248 4.89 0.97 2.22
CA VAL A 248 4.59 1.83 1.07
C VAL A 248 4.06 3.16 1.58
N ASP A 249 4.64 4.25 1.14
CA ASP A 249 4.31 5.65 1.40
C ASP A 249 4.56 6.11 2.85
N ARG A 250 4.04 5.41 3.87
CA ARG A 250 4.17 5.88 5.26
C ARG A 250 5.62 5.95 5.73
N THR A 251 6.48 5.07 5.25
CA THR A 251 7.93 5.10 5.53
C THR A 251 8.56 6.35 4.90
N GLU A 252 8.26 6.66 3.64
CA GLU A 252 8.77 7.82 2.91
C GLU A 252 8.32 9.14 3.56
N VAL A 253 7.04 9.22 3.93
CA VAL A 253 6.47 10.37 4.67
C VAL A 253 7.17 10.56 6.02
N LEU A 254 7.47 9.49 6.75
CA LEU A 254 8.20 9.57 8.02
C LEU A 254 9.66 9.98 7.82
N LEU A 255 10.34 9.46 6.81
CA LEU A 255 11.71 9.87 6.49
C LEU A 255 11.76 11.37 6.15
N LYS A 256 10.80 11.85 5.34
CA LYS A 256 10.65 13.28 5.06
C LYS A 256 10.45 14.09 6.34
N ALA A 257 9.56 13.65 7.23
CA ALA A 257 9.29 14.31 8.50
C ALA A 257 10.53 14.34 9.42
N ILE A 258 11.26 13.23 9.53
CA ILE A 258 12.50 13.14 10.33
C ILE A 258 13.57 14.06 9.74
N LYS A 259 13.72 14.09 8.42
CA LYS A 259 14.64 14.99 7.73
C LYS A 259 14.33 16.46 8.04
N ASP A 260 13.05 16.85 7.88
CA ASP A 260 12.63 18.23 8.15
C ASP A 260 12.91 18.66 9.59
N LEU A 261 12.59 17.79 10.56
CA LEU A 261 12.87 18.04 11.97
C LEU A 261 14.37 18.12 12.26
N HIS A 262 15.17 17.32 11.57
CA HIS A 262 16.62 17.34 11.68
C HIS A 262 17.21 18.65 11.12
N ASP A 263 16.81 19.05 9.91
CA ASP A 263 17.29 20.25 9.22
C ASP A 263 16.90 21.52 10.00
N GLN A 264 15.73 21.52 10.65
CA GLN A 264 15.26 22.55 11.58
C GLN A 264 15.91 22.49 12.97
N GLN A 265 16.81 21.54 13.22
CA GLN A 265 17.47 21.31 14.51
C GLN A 265 16.48 21.07 15.68
N ARG A 266 15.30 20.51 15.39
CA ARG A 266 14.24 20.24 16.38
C ARG A 266 14.36 18.88 17.04
N ILE A 267 15.17 17.99 16.50
CA ILE A 267 15.50 16.68 17.07
C ILE A 267 17.00 16.48 17.17
N PRO A 268 17.49 15.68 18.13
CA PRO A 268 18.90 15.34 18.22
C PRO A 268 19.34 14.45 17.05
N ARG A 269 20.62 14.53 16.68
CA ARG A 269 21.23 13.62 15.72
C ARG A 269 21.43 12.25 16.33
N VAL A 270 20.76 11.26 15.79
CA VAL A 270 20.88 9.84 16.16
C VAL A 270 20.73 8.98 14.90
N PRO A 271 21.29 7.77 14.87
CA PRO A 271 21.09 6.86 13.77
C PRO A 271 19.62 6.58 13.51
N VAL A 272 19.21 6.57 12.23
CA VAL A 272 17.88 6.24 11.76
C VAL A 272 17.95 4.94 10.96
N TYR A 273 17.11 3.97 11.28
CA TYR A 273 17.07 2.68 10.63
C TYR A 273 15.72 2.45 9.96
N VAL A 274 15.74 2.02 8.69
CA VAL A 274 14.59 1.42 8.03
C VAL A 274 14.76 -0.09 8.10
N ASP A 275 13.92 -0.73 8.90
CA ASP A 275 13.97 -2.18 9.11
C ASP A 275 12.77 -2.88 8.48
N SER A 276 12.79 -2.91 7.15
CA SER A 276 11.85 -3.63 6.31
C SER A 276 12.41 -3.76 4.90
N PRO A 277 12.67 -4.97 4.38
CA PRO A 277 13.12 -5.16 2.99
C PRO A 277 12.15 -4.55 1.97
N MET A 278 10.83 -4.68 2.19
CA MET A 278 9.82 -4.08 1.34
C MET A 278 9.92 -2.55 1.36
N ALA A 279 10.02 -1.92 2.55
CA ALA A 279 10.14 -0.46 2.66
C ALA A 279 11.42 0.07 2.00
N THR A 280 12.55 -0.63 2.16
CA THR A 280 13.80 -0.29 1.46
C THR A 280 13.64 -0.32 -0.07
N THR A 281 12.96 -1.37 -0.59
CA THR A 281 12.72 -1.48 -2.03
C THR A 281 11.76 -0.39 -2.51
N THR A 282 10.71 -0.10 -1.75
CA THR A 282 9.74 0.98 -2.04
C THR A 282 10.41 2.35 -2.05
N LEU A 283 11.27 2.63 -1.07
CA LEU A 283 12.07 3.86 -1.03
C LEU A 283 12.88 4.03 -2.32
N GLY A 284 13.51 2.95 -2.82
CA GLY A 284 14.21 2.95 -4.09
C GLY A 284 13.31 3.32 -5.28
N ILE A 285 12.05 2.84 -5.30
CA ILE A 285 11.06 3.17 -6.34
C ILE A 285 10.69 4.66 -6.26
N TYR A 286 10.43 5.20 -5.06
CA TYR A 286 10.14 6.63 -4.87
C TYR A 286 11.30 7.51 -5.33
N LEU A 287 12.54 7.18 -4.95
CA LEU A 287 13.73 7.94 -5.36
C LEU A 287 13.90 7.91 -6.88
N ALA A 288 13.74 6.75 -7.52
CA ALA A 288 13.82 6.64 -8.97
C ALA A 288 12.72 7.45 -9.68
N ALA A 289 11.49 7.45 -9.17
CA ALA A 289 10.39 8.21 -9.73
C ALA A 289 10.63 9.74 -9.60
N ILE A 290 11.19 10.20 -8.47
CA ILE A 290 11.62 11.59 -8.29
C ILE A 290 12.70 11.96 -9.30
N GLU A 291 13.73 11.13 -9.47
CA GLU A 291 14.82 11.35 -10.43
C GLU A 291 14.35 11.38 -11.88
N HIS A 292 13.35 10.58 -12.23
CA HIS A 292 12.76 10.57 -13.58
C HIS A 292 11.79 11.73 -13.83
N GLY A 293 11.46 12.52 -12.82
CA GLY A 293 10.58 13.69 -13.00
C GLY A 293 9.10 13.34 -13.04
N ASP A 294 8.67 12.33 -12.29
CA ASP A 294 7.29 11.89 -12.28
C ASP A 294 6.35 13.01 -11.79
N SER A 295 5.31 13.28 -12.57
CA SER A 295 4.35 14.38 -12.34
C SER A 295 3.48 14.21 -11.08
N GLU A 296 3.51 13.04 -10.45
CA GLU A 296 2.80 12.77 -9.20
C GLU A 296 3.41 13.47 -7.98
N PHE A 297 4.67 13.90 -8.08
CA PHE A 297 5.31 14.61 -6.98
C PHE A 297 5.01 16.12 -7.00
N ARG A 298 4.93 16.68 -5.81
CA ARG A 298 4.81 18.13 -5.63
C ARG A 298 6.02 18.86 -6.20
N SER A 299 5.82 20.11 -6.63
CA SER A 299 6.90 20.93 -7.20
C SER A 299 8.08 21.11 -6.24
N GLU A 300 7.81 21.19 -4.94
CA GLU A 300 8.86 21.33 -3.91
C GLU A 300 9.70 20.05 -3.80
N VAL A 301 9.10 18.89 -3.96
CA VAL A 301 9.80 17.60 -3.98
C VAL A 301 10.68 17.51 -5.22
N MET A 302 10.13 17.88 -6.37
CA MET A 302 10.87 17.91 -7.64
C MET A 302 12.05 18.89 -7.61
N ALA A 303 11.90 20.05 -6.97
CA ALA A 303 12.97 21.03 -6.82
C ALA A 303 14.09 20.54 -5.89
N SER A 304 13.77 19.74 -4.87
CA SER A 304 14.74 19.17 -3.92
C SER A 304 15.38 17.88 -4.43
N GLY A 305 14.74 17.19 -5.39
CA GLY A 305 15.20 15.89 -5.89
C GLY A 305 15.27 14.82 -4.80
N ALA A 306 16.12 13.82 -5.01
CA ALA A 306 16.28 12.69 -4.09
C ALA A 306 16.72 13.10 -2.66
N ASP A 307 17.34 14.28 -2.49
CA ASP A 307 17.75 14.77 -1.17
C ASP A 307 16.59 14.91 -0.18
N ILE A 308 15.36 15.08 -0.68
CA ILE A 308 14.17 15.24 0.18
C ILE A 308 13.90 14.05 1.10
N LEU A 309 14.33 12.85 0.74
CA LEU A 309 14.22 11.62 1.54
C LEU A 309 15.56 11.17 2.16
N THR A 310 16.62 11.92 1.95
CA THR A 310 17.97 11.61 2.45
C THR A 310 18.11 12.09 3.91
N VAL A 311 17.81 11.21 4.85
CA VAL A 311 18.01 11.49 6.28
C VAL A 311 19.48 11.28 6.63
N PRO A 312 20.15 12.22 7.34
CA PRO A 312 21.51 11.99 7.84
C PRO A 312 21.58 10.75 8.76
N ASP A 313 22.64 9.96 8.58
CA ASP A 313 22.86 8.71 9.33
C ASP A 313 21.73 7.68 9.16
N LEU A 314 21.18 7.61 7.93
CA LEU A 314 20.17 6.61 7.55
C LEU A 314 20.83 5.27 7.22
N HIS A 315 20.33 4.21 7.82
CA HIS A 315 20.76 2.83 7.59
C HIS A 315 19.58 1.94 7.23
N GLU A 316 19.82 0.93 6.43
CA GLU A 316 18.84 -0.07 6.03
C GLU A 316 19.19 -1.43 6.64
N ALA A 317 18.27 -2.05 7.36
CA ALA A 317 18.43 -3.42 7.83
C ALA A 317 17.76 -4.39 6.84
N ARG A 318 18.57 -5.05 6.02
CA ARG A 318 18.08 -5.92 4.92
C ARG A 318 17.93 -7.38 5.36
N SER A 319 18.73 -7.83 6.32
CA SER A 319 18.73 -9.21 6.82
C SER A 319 18.11 -9.34 8.22
N PRO A 320 17.62 -10.54 8.62
CA PRO A 320 17.20 -10.80 9.99
C PRO A 320 18.31 -10.57 11.03
N GLN A 321 19.57 -10.84 10.68
CA GLN A 321 20.72 -10.64 11.54
C GLN A 321 20.97 -9.15 11.79
N GLU A 322 20.88 -8.31 10.76
CA GLU A 322 20.97 -6.85 10.90
C GLU A 322 19.81 -6.30 11.73
N SER A 323 18.59 -6.80 11.51
CA SER A 323 17.43 -6.43 12.31
C SER A 323 17.62 -6.75 13.79
N MET A 324 18.05 -7.97 14.13
CA MET A 324 18.33 -8.37 15.51
C MET A 324 19.45 -7.53 16.16
N ALA A 325 20.43 -7.08 15.37
CA ALA A 325 21.49 -6.22 15.86
C ALA A 325 20.98 -4.82 16.28
N LEU A 326 19.79 -4.41 15.86
CA LEU A 326 19.19 -3.15 16.29
C LEU A 326 18.64 -3.20 17.73
N ASP A 327 18.42 -4.37 18.30
CA ASP A 327 17.84 -4.55 19.64
C ASP A 327 18.81 -4.16 20.77
N HIS A 328 20.04 -3.75 20.46
CA HIS A 328 20.96 -3.21 21.47
C HIS A 328 20.46 -1.89 22.05
N PRO A 329 20.64 -1.66 23.37
CA PRO A 329 20.29 -0.40 23.99
C PRO A 329 21.02 0.80 23.39
N GLY A 330 20.41 1.97 23.42
CA GLY A 330 21.01 3.23 23.00
C GLY A 330 20.11 4.05 22.09
N PRO A 331 20.40 5.36 21.99
CA PRO A 331 19.59 6.29 21.23
C PRO A 331 19.60 5.96 19.72
N LYS A 332 18.45 5.78 19.14
CA LYS A 332 18.21 5.56 17.71
C LYS A 332 16.73 5.73 17.36
N ILE A 333 16.44 5.84 16.09
CA ILE A 333 15.08 5.77 15.54
C ILE A 333 15.00 4.53 14.65
N ILE A 334 13.99 3.68 14.84
CA ILE A 334 13.74 2.50 14.01
C ILE A 334 12.37 2.65 13.38
N VAL A 335 12.29 2.77 12.06
CA VAL A 335 11.08 2.72 11.27
C VAL A 335 10.95 1.29 10.74
N SER A 336 9.91 0.57 11.17
CA SER A 336 9.79 -0.86 10.85
C SER A 336 8.37 -1.24 10.44
N ALA A 337 8.22 -2.08 9.44
CA ALA A 337 6.93 -2.65 9.04
C ALA A 337 6.56 -3.86 9.94
N SER A 338 5.27 -4.09 10.24
CA SER A 338 4.06 -3.53 9.65
C SER A 338 3.49 -2.36 10.47
N GLY A 339 2.77 -1.45 9.80
CA GLY A 339 2.18 -0.27 10.41
C GLY A 339 1.12 -0.56 11.48
N MET A 340 0.47 -1.71 11.44
CA MET A 340 -0.53 -2.15 12.44
C MET A 340 0.09 -2.94 13.60
N ALA A 341 1.41 -3.15 13.60
CA ALA A 341 2.14 -3.95 14.60
C ALA A 341 1.53 -5.35 14.86
N THR A 342 0.89 -5.95 13.85
CA THR A 342 0.25 -7.27 13.93
C THR A 342 1.18 -8.41 13.50
N GLY A 343 2.33 -8.09 12.91
CA GLY A 343 3.33 -9.03 12.41
C GLY A 343 4.61 -8.30 12.00
N GLY A 344 5.54 -9.02 11.38
CA GLY A 344 6.79 -8.47 10.87
C GLY A 344 7.82 -8.13 11.96
N ARG A 345 8.90 -7.50 11.52
CA ARG A 345 10.07 -7.19 12.37
C ARG A 345 9.74 -6.23 13.50
N VAL A 346 8.81 -5.30 13.29
CA VAL A 346 8.37 -4.33 14.31
C VAL A 346 7.91 -4.99 15.60
N VAL A 347 7.27 -6.17 15.53
CA VAL A 347 6.81 -6.89 16.73
C VAL A 347 7.99 -7.39 17.58
N HIS A 348 9.11 -7.77 16.95
CA HIS A 348 10.33 -8.15 17.65
C HIS A 348 10.94 -6.95 18.38
N HIS A 349 11.05 -5.79 17.70
CA HIS A 349 11.52 -4.56 18.33
C HIS A 349 10.63 -4.11 19.49
N LEU A 350 9.30 -4.17 19.32
CA LEU A 350 8.38 -3.85 20.42
C LEU A 350 8.60 -4.75 21.64
N LYS A 351 8.81 -6.07 21.44
CA LYS A 351 9.14 -6.99 22.53
C LYS A 351 10.46 -6.66 23.22
N ALA A 352 11.47 -6.24 22.45
CA ALA A 352 12.79 -5.90 22.97
C ALA A 352 12.77 -4.56 23.74
N PHE A 353 12.06 -3.55 23.25
CA PHE A 353 12.17 -2.19 23.75
C PHE A 353 11.06 -1.76 24.73
N LEU A 354 9.83 -2.28 24.62
CA LEU A 354 8.72 -1.90 25.52
C LEU A 354 8.99 -2.15 27.02
N PRO A 355 9.75 -3.18 27.45
CA PRO A 355 10.02 -3.39 28.88
C PRO A 355 10.92 -2.33 29.51
N ASP A 356 11.65 -1.53 28.71
CA ASP A 356 12.58 -0.51 29.21
C ASP A 356 11.95 0.88 29.16
N ALA A 357 11.75 1.51 30.33
CA ALA A 357 11.12 2.82 30.47
C ALA A 357 11.90 3.98 29.78
N ARG A 358 13.12 3.72 29.30
CA ARG A 358 13.89 4.70 28.52
C ARG A 358 13.36 4.85 27.08
N ASN A 359 12.72 3.83 26.55
CA ASN A 359 12.23 3.79 25.18
C ASN A 359 10.84 4.42 25.02
#